data_448c3e3a0fe29a49480fb5bdb845ef31
#
_entry.id   448c3e3a0fe29a49480fb5bdb845ef31
#
_cell.length_a   1.000
_cell.length_b   1.000
_cell.length_c   1.000
_cell.angle_alpha   90.00
_cell.angle_beta   90.00
_cell.angle_gamma   90.00
#
_symmetry.space_group_name_H-M   'P 1'
#
loop_
_entity.id
_entity.type
_entity.pdbx_description
1 polymer ?
#
loop_
_entity_poly.entity_id
_entity_poly.type
_entity_poly.pdbx_seq_one_letter_code
_entity_poly.pdbx_strand_id
1 'polypeptide(L)'
;MNQNLFKELASLVPMQLDAGQVFTGMPTGKTVKGYKDACLYTPSIDPGYIFHESARDVVVWFMHDLDPLYLYGPTGCGKTTLIKQLAARLNYPTFEVTGHGRLEFADLCGHISLQKGNMVYEYGPLPLAMRYGGILLINEIDLLSPDVAAGLNGVLERGVLCLPENGGE
;
A
#
# COMPACT_ATOMS: atom_id res chain seq x y z
N MET A 1 13.95 9.60 -13.42
CA MET A 1 13.72 9.36 -11.97
C MET A 1 13.22 7.94 -11.67
N ASN A 2 12.48 7.30 -12.58
CA ASN A 2 11.81 6.00 -12.32
C ASN A 2 12.71 4.75 -12.29
N GLN A 3 13.79 4.65 -13.03
CA GLN A 3 14.59 3.41 -13.11
C GLN A 3 15.28 3.01 -11.79
N ASN A 4 15.71 3.97 -10.97
CA ASN A 4 16.31 3.67 -9.67
C ASN A 4 15.25 3.22 -8.66
N LEU A 5 14.06 3.79 -8.76
CA LEU A 5 12.92 3.46 -7.91
C LEU A 5 12.43 2.03 -8.12
N PHE A 6 12.27 1.60 -9.38
CA PHE A 6 11.88 0.22 -9.69
C PHE A 6 12.93 -0.79 -9.22
N LYS A 7 14.22 -0.43 -9.33
CA LYS A 7 15.30 -1.27 -8.81
C LYS A 7 15.23 -1.41 -7.29
N GLU A 8 14.95 -0.32 -6.57
CA GLU A 8 14.80 -0.31 -5.13
C GLU A 8 13.63 -1.18 -4.69
N LEU A 9 12.43 -0.98 -5.26
CA LEU A 9 11.25 -1.80 -4.98
C LEU A 9 11.46 -3.28 -5.33
N ALA A 10 12.09 -3.56 -6.47
CA ALA A 10 12.39 -4.93 -6.90
C ALA A 10 13.47 -5.62 -6.04
N SER A 11 14.27 -4.86 -5.30
CA SER A 11 15.30 -5.39 -4.41
C SER A 11 14.81 -5.70 -2.99
N LEU A 12 13.55 -5.40 -2.67
CA LEU A 12 12.98 -5.68 -1.36
C LEU A 12 12.94 -7.17 -1.08
N VAL A 13 13.53 -7.57 0.04
CA VAL A 13 13.60 -8.96 0.47
C VAL A 13 12.53 -9.23 1.51
N PRO A 14 11.51 -10.06 1.18
CA PRO A 14 10.50 -10.46 2.15
C PRO A 14 11.13 -11.22 3.33
N MET A 15 10.66 -10.97 4.54
CA MET A 15 11.07 -11.71 5.72
C MET A 15 9.92 -11.92 6.70
N GLN A 16 10.10 -12.91 7.58
CA GLN A 16 9.20 -13.14 8.71
C GLN A 16 9.75 -12.43 9.94
N LEU A 17 8.93 -11.61 10.57
CA LEU A 17 9.25 -10.86 11.77
C LEU A 17 8.43 -11.40 12.94
N ASP A 18 8.96 -11.33 14.17
CA ASP A 18 8.14 -11.62 15.35
C ASP A 18 7.18 -10.44 15.60
N ALA A 19 5.88 -10.72 15.52
CA ALA A 19 4.85 -9.70 15.65
C ALA A 19 4.89 -9.01 17.03
N GLY A 20 5.12 -9.77 18.09
CA GLY A 20 5.25 -9.20 19.42
C GLY A 20 6.45 -8.27 19.54
N GLN A 21 7.61 -8.70 19.04
CA GLN A 21 8.81 -7.87 19.05
C GLN A 21 8.60 -6.56 18.28
N VAL A 22 7.93 -6.61 17.11
CA VAL A 22 7.70 -5.44 16.25
C VAL A 22 6.71 -4.43 16.90
N PHE A 23 5.64 -4.93 17.50
CA PHE A 23 4.53 -4.06 17.94
C PHE A 23 4.51 -3.76 19.43
N THR A 24 5.07 -4.63 20.26
CA THR A 24 5.08 -4.47 21.73
C THR A 24 6.47 -4.47 22.35
N GLY A 25 7.51 -4.77 21.59
CA GLY A 25 8.87 -4.91 22.07
C GLY A 25 9.14 -6.24 22.80
N MET A 26 8.14 -7.13 22.91
CA MET A 26 8.27 -8.43 23.58
C MET A 26 8.02 -9.56 22.58
N PRO A 27 8.95 -10.51 22.38
CA PRO A 27 8.76 -11.59 21.43
C PRO A 27 7.61 -12.50 21.87
N THR A 28 6.79 -12.91 20.93
CA THR A 28 5.63 -13.78 21.15
C THR A 28 5.70 -15.10 20.38
N GLY A 29 6.68 -15.26 19.50
CA GLY A 29 6.80 -16.39 18.58
C GLY A 29 5.76 -16.39 17.45
N LYS A 30 4.89 -15.41 17.39
CA LYS A 30 3.93 -15.23 16.28
C LYS A 30 4.59 -14.42 15.17
N THR A 31 4.57 -14.92 13.95
CA THR A 31 5.23 -14.28 12.82
C THR A 31 4.28 -13.41 12.02
N VAL A 32 4.81 -12.33 11.47
CA VAL A 32 4.15 -11.44 10.52
C VAL A 32 5.07 -11.21 9.33
N LYS A 33 4.50 -11.15 8.13
CA LYS A 33 5.25 -10.84 6.91
C LYS A 33 5.66 -9.37 6.93
N GLY A 34 6.86 -9.09 6.45
CA GLY A 34 7.39 -7.73 6.26
C GLY A 34 8.56 -7.76 5.30
N TYR A 35 9.32 -6.68 5.24
CA TYR A 35 10.53 -6.58 4.44
C TYR A 35 11.74 -6.32 5.33
N LYS A 36 12.91 -6.80 4.89
CA LYS A 36 14.17 -6.63 5.62
C LYS A 36 14.55 -5.16 5.76
N ASP A 37 14.44 -4.43 4.67
CA ASP A 37 14.89 -3.04 4.57
C ASP A 37 13.73 -2.13 4.18
N ALA A 38 13.75 -0.90 4.68
CA ALA A 38 12.83 0.15 4.25
C ALA A 38 13.22 0.69 2.87
N CYS A 39 12.26 1.19 2.12
CA CYS A 39 12.46 1.87 0.84
C CYS A 39 11.90 3.29 0.87
N LEU A 40 12.04 4.02 -0.23
CA LEU A 40 11.53 5.39 -0.36
C LEU A 40 10.03 5.53 -0.04
N TYR A 41 9.25 4.49 -0.31
CA TYR A 41 7.79 4.46 -0.04
C TYR A 41 7.42 3.90 1.33
N THR A 42 8.38 3.48 2.13
CA THR A 42 8.12 3.05 3.50
C THR A 42 7.84 4.27 4.38
N PRO A 43 6.70 4.32 5.08
CA PRO A 43 6.41 5.41 6.00
C PRO A 43 7.46 5.50 7.12
N SER A 44 7.64 6.70 7.66
CA SER A 44 8.54 6.89 8.81
C SER A 44 7.93 6.34 10.10
N ILE A 45 8.75 5.73 10.93
CA ILE A 45 8.37 5.31 12.28
C ILE A 45 8.23 6.55 13.17
N ASP A 46 7.07 6.70 13.82
CA ASP A 46 6.90 7.61 14.94
C ASP A 46 7.22 6.83 16.24
N PRO A 47 8.33 7.15 16.92
CA PRO A 47 8.70 6.46 18.16
C PRO A 47 7.76 6.75 19.34
N GLY A 48 6.99 7.84 19.27
CA GLY A 48 5.96 8.20 20.26
C GLY A 48 4.61 7.53 20.02
N TYR A 49 4.43 6.84 18.89
CA TYR A 49 3.16 6.20 18.57
C TYR A 49 2.93 4.94 19.39
N ILE A 50 1.84 4.94 20.15
CA ILE A 50 1.40 3.79 20.96
C ILE A 50 0.21 3.12 20.25
N PHE A 51 0.33 1.82 19.98
CA PHE A 51 -0.78 1.06 19.43
C PHE A 51 -1.87 0.90 20.47
N HIS A 52 -3.06 1.39 20.15
CA HIS A 52 -4.24 1.16 20.96
C HIS A 52 -4.71 -0.30 20.83
N GLU A 53 -5.43 -0.80 21.82
CA GLU A 53 -5.96 -2.18 21.85
C GLU A 53 -6.80 -2.49 20.60
N SER A 54 -7.56 -1.52 20.08
CA SER A 54 -8.33 -1.66 18.83
C SER A 54 -7.47 -1.91 17.58
N ALA A 55 -6.16 -1.67 17.65
CA ALA A 55 -5.25 -2.01 16.54
C ALA A 55 -5.06 -3.53 16.36
N ARG A 56 -5.46 -4.34 17.35
CA ARG A 56 -5.24 -5.79 17.35
C ARG A 56 -5.77 -6.48 16.09
N ASP A 57 -6.99 -6.12 15.67
CA ASP A 57 -7.62 -6.75 14.51
C ASP A 57 -6.86 -6.43 13.22
N VAL A 58 -6.33 -5.21 13.10
CA VAL A 58 -5.51 -4.80 11.96
C VAL A 58 -4.14 -5.51 11.99
N VAL A 59 -3.55 -5.69 13.17
CA VAL A 59 -2.32 -6.50 13.33
C VAL A 59 -2.57 -7.94 12.91
N VAL A 60 -3.69 -8.52 13.32
CA VAL A 60 -4.08 -9.89 12.93
C VAL A 60 -4.28 -9.97 11.41
N TRP A 61 -4.87 -8.95 10.79
CA TRP A 61 -4.98 -8.88 9.33
C TRP A 61 -3.60 -8.94 8.64
N PHE A 62 -2.60 -8.22 9.13
CA PHE A 62 -1.22 -8.30 8.62
C PHE A 62 -0.56 -9.67 8.81
N MET A 63 -0.99 -10.46 9.80
CA MET A 63 -0.44 -11.79 10.08
C MET A 63 -1.01 -12.88 9.17
N HIS A 64 -2.17 -12.64 8.56
CA HIS A 64 -2.87 -13.59 7.71
C HIS A 64 -2.83 -13.17 6.24
N ASP A 65 -3.67 -13.79 5.42
CA ASP A 65 -3.81 -13.39 4.03
C ASP A 65 -4.37 -11.97 3.95
N LEU A 66 -3.68 -11.13 3.21
CA LEU A 66 -3.98 -9.71 3.08
C LEU A 66 -5.15 -9.49 2.11
N ASP A 67 -6.35 -9.83 2.53
CA ASP A 67 -7.57 -9.44 1.83
C ASP A 67 -7.77 -7.91 1.93
N PRO A 68 -8.57 -7.29 1.06
CA PRO A 68 -8.87 -5.88 1.18
C PRO A 68 -9.42 -5.52 2.55
N LEU A 69 -8.83 -4.52 3.21
CA LEU A 69 -9.22 -4.06 4.53
C LEU A 69 -9.95 -2.73 4.43
N TYR A 70 -11.16 -2.66 4.97
CA TYR A 70 -11.91 -1.42 5.10
C TYR A 70 -11.95 -0.94 6.54
N LEU A 71 -11.40 0.26 6.80
CA LEU A 71 -11.43 0.90 8.11
C LEU A 71 -12.45 2.03 8.12
N TYR A 72 -13.40 1.97 9.02
CA TYR A 72 -14.38 3.04 9.23
C TYR A 72 -14.31 3.59 10.66
N GLY A 73 -14.77 4.82 10.83
CA GLY A 73 -14.78 5.49 12.13
C GLY A 73 -14.70 7.01 11.97
N PRO A 74 -14.83 7.77 13.07
CA PRO A 74 -14.81 9.23 13.06
C PRO A 74 -13.55 9.82 12.41
N THR A 75 -13.67 11.01 11.86
CA THR A 75 -12.51 11.78 11.41
C THR A 75 -11.56 12.05 12.58
N GLY A 76 -10.26 11.93 12.34
CA GLY A 76 -9.24 12.18 13.35
C GLY A 76 -8.98 11.03 14.34
N CYS A 77 -9.68 9.89 14.25
CA CYS A 77 -9.43 8.74 15.15
C CYS A 77 -8.16 7.93 14.82
N GLY A 78 -7.35 8.37 13.87
CA GLY A 78 -6.03 7.77 13.60
C GLY A 78 -6.02 6.58 12.63
N LYS A 79 -7.08 6.34 11.82
CA LYS A 79 -7.15 5.22 10.85
C LYS A 79 -5.93 5.16 9.93
N THR A 80 -5.65 6.25 9.23
CA THR A 80 -4.51 6.36 8.30
C THR A 80 -3.18 6.22 9.03
N THR A 81 -3.04 6.86 10.20
CA THR A 81 -1.83 6.79 11.02
C THR A 81 -1.56 5.38 11.50
N LEU A 82 -2.59 4.63 11.89
CA LEU A 82 -2.48 3.23 12.30
C LEU A 82 -1.85 2.39 11.18
N ILE A 83 -2.40 2.44 9.97
CA ILE A 83 -1.85 1.67 8.84
C ILE A 83 -0.42 2.09 8.51
N LYS A 84 -0.13 3.39 8.49
CA LYS A 84 1.23 3.90 8.25
C LYS A 84 2.21 3.43 9.31
N GLN A 85 1.82 3.43 10.58
CA GLN A 85 2.71 2.99 11.66
C GLN A 85 2.92 1.46 11.69
N LEU A 86 1.93 0.69 11.27
CA LEU A 86 2.09 -0.74 11.04
C LEU A 86 3.02 -1.01 9.85
N ALA A 87 2.76 -0.37 8.72
CA ALA A 87 3.58 -0.47 7.52
C ALA A 87 5.04 -0.07 7.77
N ALA A 88 5.26 1.03 8.50
CA ALA A 88 6.59 1.51 8.85
C ALA A 88 7.41 0.48 9.62
N ARG A 89 6.82 -0.17 10.63
CA ARG A 89 7.50 -1.17 11.46
C ARG A 89 7.74 -2.50 10.76
N LEU A 90 7.00 -2.76 9.69
CA LEU A 90 7.13 -3.95 8.86
C LEU A 90 7.90 -3.68 7.56
N ASN A 91 8.37 -2.45 7.35
CA ASN A 91 9.04 -1.96 6.15
C ASN A 91 8.21 -2.12 4.86
N TYR A 92 6.86 -2.09 4.95
CA TYR A 92 6.01 -2.16 3.77
C TYR A 92 6.04 -0.86 2.96
N PRO A 93 6.31 -0.93 1.64
CA PRO A 93 6.06 0.20 0.76
C PRO A 93 4.57 0.55 0.78
N THR A 94 4.25 1.83 0.96
CA THR A 94 2.86 2.30 1.06
C THR A 94 2.61 3.38 0.03
N PHE A 95 1.68 3.13 -0.87
CA PHE A 95 1.25 4.04 -1.91
C PHE A 95 -0.07 4.66 -1.48
N GLU A 96 -0.02 5.94 -1.13
CA GLU A 96 -1.17 6.66 -0.57
C GLU A 96 -1.88 7.46 -1.65
N VAL A 97 -3.20 7.34 -1.69
CA VAL A 97 -4.09 8.11 -2.56
C VAL A 97 -5.22 8.69 -1.71
N THR A 98 -5.63 9.91 -2.00
CA THR A 98 -6.82 10.50 -1.40
C THR A 98 -7.94 10.54 -2.42
N GLY A 99 -9.05 9.89 -2.12
CA GLY A 99 -10.26 9.89 -2.93
C GLY A 99 -10.88 11.28 -3.03
N HIS A 100 -11.30 11.63 -4.21
CA HIS A 100 -12.08 12.84 -4.49
C HIS A 100 -12.86 12.64 -5.79
N GLY A 101 -13.93 13.41 -5.99
CA GLY A 101 -14.86 13.22 -7.10
C GLY A 101 -14.30 13.44 -8.52
N ARG A 102 -13.04 13.87 -8.67
CA ARG A 102 -12.34 14.01 -9.95
C ARG A 102 -11.23 12.99 -10.16
N LEU A 103 -11.02 12.09 -9.20
CA LEU A 103 -10.05 11.02 -9.36
C LEU A 103 -10.57 10.07 -10.44
N GLU A 104 -9.73 9.75 -11.41
CA GLU A 104 -10.03 8.78 -12.46
C GLU A 104 -9.30 7.46 -12.21
N PHE A 105 -9.82 6.36 -12.72
CA PHE A 105 -9.15 5.05 -12.58
C PHE A 105 -7.77 5.05 -13.23
N ALA A 106 -7.58 5.83 -14.31
CA ALA A 106 -6.30 6.03 -14.96
C ALA A 106 -5.24 6.64 -14.01
N ASP A 107 -5.64 7.54 -13.09
CA ASP A 107 -4.72 8.11 -12.11
C ASP A 107 -4.15 7.05 -11.15
N LEU A 108 -4.94 6.02 -10.89
CA LEU A 108 -4.50 4.87 -10.08
C LEU A 108 -3.59 3.93 -10.88
N CYS A 109 -3.86 3.75 -12.18
CA CYS A 109 -3.12 2.83 -13.05
C CYS A 109 -1.79 3.41 -13.54
N GLY A 110 -1.79 4.68 -13.94
CA GLY A 110 -0.64 5.36 -14.53
C GLY A 110 -0.95 5.96 -15.90
N HIS A 111 0.05 6.55 -16.50
CA HIS A 111 -0.11 7.27 -17.77
C HIS A 111 1.17 7.22 -18.62
N ILE A 112 1.02 7.50 -19.91
CA ILE A 112 2.17 7.67 -20.81
C ILE A 112 2.74 9.07 -20.64
N SER A 113 4.04 9.18 -20.39
CA SER A 113 4.79 10.42 -20.33
C SER A 113 5.85 10.50 -21.43
N LEU A 114 6.22 11.71 -21.84
CA LEU A 114 7.30 11.94 -22.80
C LEU A 114 8.61 12.23 -22.04
N GLN A 115 9.53 11.27 -22.05
CA GLN A 115 10.83 11.42 -21.40
C GLN A 115 11.96 11.36 -22.43
N LYS A 116 12.73 12.44 -22.54
CA LYS A 116 13.89 12.53 -23.45
C LYS A 116 13.57 12.14 -24.91
N GLY A 117 12.37 12.48 -25.38
CA GLY A 117 11.91 12.17 -26.74
C GLY A 117 11.30 10.78 -26.91
N ASN A 118 11.22 9.95 -25.87
CA ASN A 118 10.59 8.65 -25.88
C ASN A 118 9.30 8.66 -25.07
N MET A 119 8.29 7.94 -25.53
CA MET A 119 7.10 7.66 -24.76
C MET A 119 7.41 6.56 -23.75
N VAL A 120 7.17 6.85 -22.46
CA VAL A 120 7.42 5.91 -21.36
C VAL A 120 6.16 5.82 -20.53
N TYR A 121 5.72 4.60 -20.23
CA TYR A 121 4.61 4.40 -19.30
C TYR A 121 5.08 4.61 -17.85
N GLU A 122 4.43 5.50 -17.12
CA GLU A 122 4.65 5.74 -15.70
C GLU A 122 3.57 5.04 -14.90
N TYR A 123 3.98 4.03 -14.13
CA TYR A 123 3.04 3.28 -13.27
C TYR A 123 2.48 4.17 -12.17
N GLY A 124 1.17 4.09 -12.00
CA GLY A 124 0.47 4.67 -10.87
C GLY A 124 0.60 3.84 -9.59
N PRO A 125 -0.02 4.28 -8.50
CA PRO A 125 0.09 3.64 -7.19
C PRO A 125 -0.47 2.21 -7.15
N LEU A 126 -1.52 1.91 -7.91
CA LEU A 126 -2.15 0.60 -7.92
C LEU A 126 -1.25 -0.50 -8.50
N PRO A 127 -0.74 -0.42 -9.75
CA PRO A 127 0.17 -1.43 -10.27
C PRO A 127 1.49 -1.51 -9.50
N LEU A 128 1.98 -0.40 -8.91
CA LEU A 128 3.15 -0.43 -8.05
C LEU A 128 2.91 -1.28 -6.80
N ALA A 129 1.78 -1.09 -6.12
CA ALA A 129 1.41 -1.89 -4.96
C ALA A 129 1.26 -3.37 -5.32
N MET A 130 0.57 -3.68 -6.42
CA MET A 130 0.35 -5.06 -6.87
C MET A 130 1.65 -5.76 -7.28
N ARG A 131 2.51 -5.09 -8.03
CA ARG A 131 3.73 -5.68 -8.60
C ARG A 131 4.82 -5.91 -7.56
N TYR A 132 4.96 -5.02 -6.59
CA TYR A 132 6.04 -5.04 -5.60
C TYR A 132 5.60 -5.43 -4.19
N GLY A 133 4.34 -5.85 -4.04
CA GLY A 133 3.82 -6.33 -2.75
C GLY A 133 3.68 -5.22 -1.70
N GLY A 134 3.37 -4.01 -2.14
CA GLY A 134 3.12 -2.86 -1.27
C GLY A 134 1.66 -2.76 -0.82
N ILE A 135 1.39 -1.76 0.00
CA ILE A 135 0.05 -1.38 0.45
C ILE A 135 -0.45 -0.22 -0.40
N LEU A 136 -1.59 -0.38 -1.07
CA LEU A 136 -2.35 0.74 -1.60
C LEU A 136 -3.28 1.25 -0.51
N LEU A 137 -3.04 2.46 -0.03
CA LEU A 137 -3.83 3.11 1.01
C LEU A 137 -4.71 4.19 0.39
N ILE A 138 -6.00 3.93 0.31
CA ILE A 138 -6.97 4.89 -0.22
C ILE A 138 -7.69 5.56 0.94
N ASN A 139 -7.41 6.84 1.16
CA ASN A 139 -8.15 7.66 2.11
C ASN A 139 -9.42 8.20 1.45
N GLU A 140 -10.47 8.45 2.23
CA GLU A 140 -11.74 9.03 1.79
C GLU A 140 -12.34 8.24 0.59
N ILE A 141 -12.38 6.92 0.71
CA ILE A 141 -12.85 6.02 -0.35
C ILE A 141 -14.31 6.28 -0.76
N ASP A 142 -15.11 6.81 0.15
CA ASP A 142 -16.50 7.21 -0.06
C ASP A 142 -16.67 8.42 -0.99
N LEU A 143 -15.60 9.18 -1.26
CA LEU A 143 -15.58 10.27 -2.22
C LEU A 143 -15.21 9.85 -3.65
N LEU A 144 -14.91 8.57 -3.88
CA LEU A 144 -14.62 8.04 -5.21
C LEU A 144 -15.89 8.03 -6.08
N SER A 145 -15.71 8.30 -7.37
CA SER A 145 -16.79 8.09 -8.32
C SER A 145 -17.15 6.60 -8.45
N PRO A 146 -18.40 6.26 -8.81
CA PRO A 146 -18.80 4.86 -9.04
C PRO A 146 -17.93 4.15 -10.09
N ASP A 147 -17.44 4.88 -11.10
CA ASP A 147 -16.60 4.32 -12.16
C ASP A 147 -15.25 3.86 -11.64
N VAL A 148 -14.61 4.65 -10.74
CA VAL A 148 -13.36 4.27 -10.08
C VAL A 148 -13.59 3.07 -9.15
N ALA A 149 -14.68 3.09 -8.39
CA ALA A 149 -15.03 1.98 -7.51
C ALA A 149 -15.26 0.68 -8.31
N ALA A 150 -15.96 0.77 -9.45
CA ALA A 150 -16.17 -0.37 -10.36
C ALA A 150 -14.83 -0.90 -10.93
N GLY A 151 -13.92 0.00 -11.32
CA GLY A 151 -12.58 -0.38 -11.79
C GLY A 151 -11.76 -1.11 -10.73
N LEU A 152 -11.89 -0.72 -9.45
CA LEU A 152 -11.23 -1.38 -8.34
C LEU A 152 -11.80 -2.78 -8.02
N ASN A 153 -13.07 -3.06 -8.28
CA ASN A 153 -13.69 -4.33 -7.94
C ASN A 153 -12.94 -5.53 -8.52
N GLY A 154 -12.53 -5.47 -9.79
CA GLY A 154 -11.79 -6.54 -10.43
C GLY A 154 -10.45 -6.85 -9.74
N VAL A 155 -9.80 -5.81 -9.20
CA VAL A 155 -8.53 -5.95 -8.46
C VAL A 155 -8.78 -6.47 -7.05
N LEU A 156 -9.81 -5.96 -6.37
CA LEU A 156 -10.17 -6.37 -5.00
C LEU A 156 -10.60 -7.83 -4.93
N GLU A 157 -11.18 -8.37 -6.01
CA GLU A 157 -11.52 -9.79 -6.15
C GLU A 157 -10.33 -10.67 -6.55
N ARG A 158 -9.11 -10.20 -6.36
CA ARG A 158 -7.85 -10.87 -6.76
C ARG A 158 -7.75 -11.11 -8.26
N GLY A 159 -8.37 -10.23 -9.03
CA GLY A 159 -8.32 -10.24 -10.49
C GLY A 159 -7.00 -9.73 -11.04
N VAL A 160 -6.90 -9.75 -12.36
CA VAL A 160 -5.76 -9.23 -13.11
C VAL A 160 -6.03 -7.78 -13.47
N LEU A 161 -5.08 -6.88 -13.20
CA LEU A 161 -5.10 -5.52 -13.71
C LEU A 161 -4.48 -5.52 -15.11
N CYS A 162 -5.28 -5.22 -16.12
CA CYS A 162 -4.77 -5.04 -17.48
C CYS A 162 -4.45 -3.56 -17.71
N LEU A 163 -3.25 -3.28 -18.23
CA LEU A 163 -2.78 -1.94 -18.58
C LEU A 163 -2.68 -1.81 -20.12
N PRO A 164 -3.77 -1.49 -20.83
CA PRO A 164 -3.78 -1.46 -22.30
C PRO A 164 -2.76 -0.45 -22.86
N GLU A 165 -2.54 0.66 -22.16
CA GLU A 165 -1.60 1.71 -22.56
C GLU A 165 -0.13 1.28 -22.42
N ASN A 166 0.14 0.22 -21.66
CA ASN A 166 1.47 -0.38 -21.49
C ASN A 166 1.64 -1.68 -22.31
N GLY A 167 0.96 -1.78 -23.45
CA GLY A 167 1.04 -2.94 -24.31
C GLY A 167 0.27 -4.18 -23.81
N GLY A 168 -0.65 -4.01 -22.87
CA GLY A 168 -1.49 -5.07 -22.33
C GLY A 168 -0.83 -5.86 -21.19
N GLU A 169 0.13 -5.29 -20.52
CA GLU A 169 0.74 -5.85 -19.30
C GLU A 169 -0.31 -6.13 -18.22
#